data_8c3373ea3af81f99dbd7a77e858ac353
#
_entry.id   8c3373ea3af81f99dbd7a77e858ac353
#
_cell.length_a   1.000
_cell.length_b   1.000
_cell.length_c   1.000
_cell.angle_alpha   90.00
_cell.angle_beta   90.00
_cell.angle_gamma   90.00
#
_symmetry.space_group_name_H-M   'P 1'
#
loop_
_entity.id
_entity.type
_entity.pdbx_description
1 polymer ?
#
loop_
_entity_poly.entity_id
_entity_poly.type
_entity_poly.pdbx_seq_one_letter_code
_entity_poly.pdbx_strand_id
1 'polypeptide(L)'
;MLIVVGPSKHPPGSHEVAAGGRLVQACITNLINLPGVKAQVVYEWPPEKSVREAASTVVFIGDTFPLNRWPDSKKSLAELGDMMQRGCGIVCLHYAVGLLGEDVKPDGEHPLLHWLGGYFAHQTCAHFHSVARIFSAATIVSAAPAHPILRGWREFTVNDEPYINNYFGPNNNQPASNVTVLATSLLPPEAPKREAVAWCVERPDGGRGFGIVMPHFYKNWRNEDLRRFILNGIVWSAKLEVPAGGVKTAPPDLEQFKPASVEYVPPPPKPKAKAAN
;
A
#
# COMPACT_ATOMS: atom_id res chain seq x y z
N MET A 1 15.47 5.42 2.10
CA MET A 1 14.26 4.68 1.71
C MET A 1 14.11 4.74 0.21
N LEU A 2 13.61 3.69 -0.43
CA LEU A 2 13.40 3.62 -1.88
C LEU A 2 11.89 3.57 -2.15
N ILE A 3 11.38 4.51 -2.95
CA ILE A 3 9.97 4.58 -3.34
C ILE A 3 9.90 4.18 -4.82
N VAL A 4 9.28 3.06 -5.09
CA VAL A 4 9.18 2.46 -6.42
C VAL A 4 7.76 2.66 -6.94
N VAL A 5 7.65 3.46 -7.99
CA VAL A 5 6.37 3.83 -8.60
C VAL A 5 6.16 3.01 -9.86
N GLY A 6 5.14 2.18 -9.84
CA GLY A 6 4.68 1.42 -11.00
C GLY A 6 3.76 2.23 -11.93
N PRO A 7 3.35 1.61 -13.05
CA PRO A 7 2.38 2.23 -13.94
C PRO A 7 0.99 2.31 -13.32
N SER A 8 0.17 3.25 -13.82
CA SER A 8 -1.26 3.32 -13.55
C SER A 8 -2.03 3.68 -14.82
N LYS A 9 -3.24 3.12 -14.93
CA LYS A 9 -4.20 3.41 -16.02
C LYS A 9 -5.55 3.87 -15.48
N HIS A 10 -5.59 4.24 -14.20
CA HIS A 10 -6.82 4.71 -13.56
C HIS A 10 -7.15 6.16 -13.95
N PRO A 11 -8.43 6.55 -13.83
CA PRO A 11 -8.87 7.91 -14.12
C PRO A 11 -8.16 8.97 -13.26
N PRO A 12 -8.03 10.21 -13.75
CA PRO A 12 -7.43 11.30 -12.97
C PRO A 12 -8.09 11.47 -11.60
N GLY A 13 -7.28 11.75 -10.59
CA GLY A 13 -7.71 11.88 -9.19
C GLY A 13 -7.85 10.57 -8.43
N SER A 14 -7.67 9.41 -9.12
CA SER A 14 -7.50 8.10 -8.49
C SER A 14 -6.18 7.49 -8.91
N HIS A 15 -5.54 6.69 -8.04
CA HIS A 15 -4.22 6.08 -8.32
C HIS A 15 -3.21 7.05 -8.96
N GLU A 16 -3.13 8.26 -8.45
CA GLU A 16 -2.12 9.25 -8.88
C GLU A 16 -0.73 8.81 -8.41
N VAL A 17 -0.29 7.64 -8.89
CA VAL A 17 0.89 6.92 -8.38
C VAL A 17 2.17 7.74 -8.44
N ALA A 18 2.39 8.48 -9.54
CA ALA A 18 3.57 9.33 -9.70
C ALA A 18 3.56 10.53 -8.75
N ALA A 19 2.41 11.20 -8.62
CA ALA A 19 2.21 12.30 -7.67
C ALA A 19 2.29 11.79 -6.23
N GLY A 20 1.67 10.62 -5.93
CA GLY A 20 1.75 9.95 -4.64
C GLY A 20 3.19 9.62 -4.23
N GLY A 21 3.99 9.10 -5.17
CA GLY A 21 5.42 8.82 -4.92
C GLY A 21 6.20 10.07 -4.53
N ARG A 22 6.03 11.18 -5.27
CA ARG A 22 6.66 12.48 -4.96
C ARG A 22 6.17 13.05 -3.62
N LEU A 23 4.85 12.92 -3.32
CA LEU A 23 4.28 13.34 -2.05
C LEU A 23 4.88 12.55 -0.89
N VAL A 24 4.93 11.22 -0.98
CA VAL A 24 5.53 10.36 0.07
C VAL A 24 7.00 10.73 0.25
N GLN A 25 7.76 10.93 -0.82
CA GLN A 25 9.15 11.38 -0.74
C GLN A 25 9.26 12.71 0.03
N ALA A 26 8.48 13.70 -0.37
CA ALA A 26 8.49 15.01 0.26
C ALA A 26 8.12 14.93 1.75
N CYS A 27 7.08 14.17 2.10
CA CYS A 27 6.69 13.98 3.49
C CYS A 27 7.80 13.31 4.32
N ILE A 28 8.41 12.23 3.80
CA ILE A 28 9.45 11.48 4.52
C ILE A 28 10.74 12.31 4.69
N THR A 29 11.13 13.08 3.69
CA THR A 29 12.35 13.90 3.77
C THR A 29 12.19 15.15 4.66
N ASN A 30 10.94 15.59 4.88
CA ASN A 30 10.61 16.78 5.65
C ASN A 30 9.83 16.46 6.95
N LEU A 31 10.08 15.30 7.56
CA LEU A 31 9.50 14.95 8.86
C LEU A 31 9.96 15.96 9.93
N ILE A 32 8.99 16.61 10.61
CA ILE A 32 9.26 17.67 11.58
C ILE A 32 9.96 17.12 12.83
N ASN A 33 9.53 15.94 13.28
CA ASN A 33 10.00 15.33 14.54
C ASN A 33 10.86 14.07 14.33
N LEU A 34 11.31 13.82 13.12
CA LEU A 34 12.27 12.78 12.77
C LEU A 34 13.15 13.26 11.60
N PRO A 35 14.04 14.24 11.81
CA PRO A 35 14.85 14.83 10.75
C PRO A 35 15.92 13.86 10.23
N GLY A 36 16.42 14.12 9.02
CA GLY A 36 17.55 13.39 8.43
C GLY A 36 17.16 12.10 7.69
N VAL A 37 15.89 11.73 7.64
CA VAL A 37 15.43 10.61 6.83
C VAL A 37 15.53 10.98 5.35
N LYS A 38 16.09 10.07 4.54
CA LYS A 38 16.25 10.25 3.10
C LYS A 38 15.37 9.28 2.34
N ALA A 39 14.72 9.77 1.29
CA ALA A 39 13.92 8.96 0.38
C ALA A 39 14.22 9.34 -1.08
N GLN A 40 14.23 8.33 -1.96
CA GLN A 40 14.40 8.47 -3.40
C GLN A 40 13.20 7.85 -4.10
N VAL A 41 12.63 8.55 -5.08
CA VAL A 41 11.59 8.02 -5.98
C VAL A 41 12.23 7.51 -7.25
N VAL A 42 11.81 6.33 -7.69
CA VAL A 42 12.17 5.74 -8.98
C VAL A 42 10.90 5.24 -9.68
N TYR A 43 10.92 5.25 -11.03
CA TYR A 43 9.76 4.87 -11.86
C TYR A 43 10.00 3.55 -12.61
N GLU A 44 11.07 2.88 -12.28
CA GLU A 44 11.45 1.54 -12.72
C GLU A 44 12.26 0.86 -11.61
N TRP A 45 12.48 -0.44 -11.74
CA TRP A 45 13.33 -1.13 -10.78
C TRP A 45 14.79 -0.72 -10.98
N PRO A 46 15.49 -0.20 -9.93
CA PRO A 46 16.84 0.32 -10.09
C PRO A 46 17.80 -0.79 -10.53
N PRO A 47 18.52 -0.62 -11.66
CA PRO A 47 19.51 -1.59 -12.10
C PRO A 47 20.76 -1.61 -11.20
N GLU A 48 21.08 -0.48 -10.55
CA GLU A 48 22.26 -0.33 -9.70
C GLU A 48 22.06 -1.05 -8.37
N LYS A 49 22.91 -2.07 -8.13
CA LYS A 49 22.91 -2.84 -6.87
C LYS A 49 23.11 -1.94 -5.65
N SER A 50 23.96 -0.92 -5.74
CA SER A 50 24.26 0.02 -4.67
C SER A 50 23.01 0.80 -4.19
N VAL A 51 22.11 1.17 -5.10
CA VAL A 51 20.83 1.85 -4.76
C VAL A 51 19.94 0.92 -3.96
N ARG A 52 19.84 -0.35 -4.40
CA ARG A 52 19.05 -1.37 -3.72
C ARG A 52 19.62 -1.72 -2.34
N GLU A 53 20.94 -1.84 -2.23
CA GLU A 53 21.63 -2.16 -0.96
C GLU A 53 21.57 -1.03 0.06
N ALA A 54 21.53 0.22 -0.37
CA ALA A 54 21.40 1.39 0.50
C ALA A 54 19.98 1.54 1.09
N ALA A 55 18.98 0.85 0.55
CA ALA A 55 17.61 0.96 1.02
C ALA A 55 17.38 0.18 2.33
N SER A 56 16.89 0.85 3.37
CA SER A 56 16.41 0.23 4.61
C SER A 56 14.97 -0.28 4.49
N THR A 57 14.17 0.31 3.58
CA THR A 57 12.83 -0.13 3.21
C THR A 57 12.52 0.26 1.78
N VAL A 58 11.68 -0.53 1.12
CA VAL A 58 11.13 -0.25 -0.21
C VAL A 58 9.64 -0.01 -0.08
N VAL A 59 9.16 1.10 -0.66
CA VAL A 59 7.74 1.48 -0.70
C VAL A 59 7.25 1.33 -2.13
N PHE A 60 6.24 0.51 -2.35
CA PHE A 60 5.62 0.30 -3.65
C PHE A 60 4.31 1.07 -3.77
N ILE A 61 4.14 1.76 -4.91
CA ILE A 61 2.93 2.48 -5.31
C ILE A 61 2.67 2.16 -6.78
N GLY A 62 1.53 1.59 -7.12
CA GLY A 62 1.22 1.20 -8.51
C GLY A 62 -0.12 0.49 -8.62
N ASP A 63 -0.53 0.22 -9.87
CA ASP A 63 -1.64 -0.68 -10.16
C ASP A 63 -1.13 -2.12 -10.10
N THR A 64 -1.53 -2.87 -9.09
CA THR A 64 -0.97 -4.14 -8.67
C THR A 64 0.50 -4.05 -8.21
N PHE A 65 1.08 -5.15 -7.77
CA PHE A 65 2.46 -5.18 -7.29
C PHE A 65 3.41 -4.84 -8.45
N PRO A 66 4.13 -3.70 -8.41
CA PRO A 66 4.82 -3.15 -9.58
C PRO A 66 5.85 -4.08 -10.22
N LEU A 67 6.57 -4.88 -9.41
CA LEU A 67 7.61 -5.76 -9.94
C LEU A 67 7.08 -6.82 -10.92
N ASN A 68 5.81 -7.19 -10.81
CA ASN A 68 5.19 -8.13 -11.73
C ASN A 68 4.77 -7.48 -13.06
N ARG A 69 4.88 -6.15 -13.16
CA ARG A 69 4.43 -5.37 -14.34
C ARG A 69 5.57 -4.99 -15.29
N TRP A 70 6.81 -5.26 -14.92
CA TRP A 70 7.98 -4.97 -15.77
C TRP A 70 8.51 -6.21 -16.50
N PRO A 71 9.19 -6.04 -17.65
CA PRO A 71 9.65 -7.16 -18.49
C PRO A 71 10.51 -8.19 -17.75
N ASP A 72 11.40 -7.72 -16.86
CA ASP A 72 12.34 -8.58 -16.11
C ASP A 72 11.81 -8.94 -14.70
N SER A 73 10.51 -9.18 -14.56
CA SER A 73 9.85 -9.41 -13.26
C SER A 73 10.52 -10.50 -12.43
N LYS A 74 10.93 -11.61 -13.03
CA LYS A 74 11.62 -12.72 -12.31
C LYS A 74 12.94 -12.25 -11.68
N LYS A 75 13.74 -11.49 -12.43
CA LYS A 75 14.99 -10.92 -11.94
C LYS A 75 14.74 -9.91 -10.82
N SER A 76 13.82 -8.97 -11.05
CA SER A 76 13.48 -7.95 -10.07
C SER A 76 12.92 -8.55 -8.76
N LEU A 77 12.11 -9.60 -8.85
CA LEU A 77 11.62 -10.34 -7.68
C LEU A 77 12.75 -11.05 -6.93
N ALA A 78 13.70 -11.65 -7.64
CA ALA A 78 14.88 -12.29 -7.02
C ALA A 78 15.74 -11.23 -6.30
N GLU A 79 16.03 -10.11 -6.94
CA GLU A 79 16.78 -8.99 -6.36
C GLU A 79 16.08 -8.38 -5.14
N LEU A 80 14.74 -8.27 -5.16
CA LEU A 80 13.96 -7.90 -3.98
C LEU A 80 14.04 -8.98 -2.90
N GLY A 81 14.02 -10.26 -3.28
CA GLY A 81 14.23 -11.39 -2.36
C GLY A 81 15.55 -11.27 -1.60
N ASP A 82 16.64 -10.93 -2.28
CA ASP A 82 17.96 -10.69 -1.66
C ASP A 82 17.88 -9.50 -0.66
N MET A 83 17.13 -8.46 -1.00
CA MET A 83 16.89 -7.34 -0.07
C MET A 83 16.08 -7.78 1.16
N MET A 84 15.07 -8.62 0.97
CA MET A 84 14.27 -9.15 2.08
C MET A 84 15.12 -10.02 3.00
N GLN A 85 15.94 -10.94 2.46
CA GLN A 85 16.82 -11.82 3.24
C GLN A 85 17.80 -11.07 4.15
N ARG A 86 18.25 -9.87 3.75
CA ARG A 86 19.08 -9.01 4.61
C ARG A 86 18.26 -8.13 5.58
N GLY A 87 16.95 -8.39 5.69
CA GLY A 87 16.06 -7.71 6.61
C GLY A 87 15.61 -6.31 6.16
N CYS A 88 15.65 -6.00 4.85
CA CYS A 88 15.07 -4.76 4.32
C CYS A 88 13.56 -4.75 4.54
N GLY A 89 12.99 -3.59 4.86
CA GLY A 89 11.54 -3.42 4.98
C GLY A 89 10.83 -3.39 3.63
N ILE A 90 9.53 -3.67 3.66
CA ILE A 90 8.64 -3.54 2.48
C ILE A 90 7.34 -2.86 2.88
N VAL A 91 6.88 -1.95 2.03
CA VAL A 91 5.58 -1.28 2.18
C VAL A 91 4.85 -1.32 0.84
N CYS A 92 3.58 -1.68 0.86
CA CYS A 92 2.72 -1.60 -0.33
C CYS A 92 1.50 -0.73 -0.01
N LEU A 93 1.28 0.28 -0.85
CA LEU A 93 0.18 1.23 -0.71
C LEU A 93 -0.92 0.94 -1.73
N HIS A 94 -2.15 0.86 -1.25
CA HIS A 94 -3.37 0.64 -2.01
C HIS A 94 -3.22 -0.56 -2.96
N TYR A 95 -3.41 -0.39 -4.27
CA TYR A 95 -3.39 -1.51 -5.22
C TYR A 95 -1.99 -2.15 -5.40
N ALA A 96 -0.91 -1.53 -4.92
CA ALA A 96 0.40 -2.20 -4.86
C ALA A 96 0.43 -3.43 -3.93
N VAL A 97 -0.59 -3.64 -3.08
CA VAL A 97 -0.79 -4.90 -2.35
C VAL A 97 -1.36 -6.01 -3.24
N GLY A 98 -1.77 -5.72 -4.49
CA GLY A 98 -2.55 -6.60 -5.36
C GLY A 98 -1.72 -7.52 -6.25
N LEU A 99 -2.18 -8.75 -6.40
CA LEU A 99 -1.64 -9.74 -7.32
C LEU A 99 -2.72 -10.22 -8.29
N LEU A 100 -2.33 -10.43 -9.55
CA LEU A 100 -3.20 -11.04 -10.57
C LEU A 100 -3.03 -12.56 -10.57
N GLY A 101 -3.95 -13.29 -11.22
CA GLY A 101 -3.87 -14.74 -11.33
C GLY A 101 -2.63 -15.26 -12.03
N GLU A 102 -2.07 -14.48 -12.96
CA GLU A 102 -0.81 -14.80 -13.64
C GLU A 102 0.45 -14.63 -12.75
N ASP A 103 0.31 -13.87 -11.66
CA ASP A 103 1.42 -13.56 -10.74
C ASP A 103 1.61 -14.65 -9.68
N VAL A 104 0.53 -15.38 -9.35
CA VAL A 104 0.49 -16.31 -8.22
C VAL A 104 0.35 -17.75 -8.67
N LYS A 105 0.85 -18.69 -7.86
CA LYS A 105 0.56 -20.10 -8.07
C LYS A 105 -0.92 -20.40 -7.82
N PRO A 106 -1.45 -21.51 -8.35
CA PRO A 106 -2.86 -21.89 -8.16
C PRO A 106 -3.32 -22.02 -6.69
N ASP A 107 -2.38 -22.27 -5.78
CA ASP A 107 -2.59 -22.36 -4.33
C ASP A 107 -2.48 -21.01 -3.60
N GLY A 108 -2.20 -19.93 -4.33
CA GLY A 108 -2.04 -18.58 -3.76
C GLY A 108 -0.63 -18.26 -3.29
N GLU A 109 0.32 -19.15 -3.52
CA GLU A 109 1.70 -18.92 -3.08
C GLU A 109 2.39 -17.86 -3.94
N HIS A 110 2.91 -16.83 -3.27
CA HIS A 110 3.72 -15.76 -3.86
C HIS A 110 4.63 -15.17 -2.76
N PRO A 111 5.87 -14.75 -3.07
CA PRO A 111 6.77 -14.17 -2.07
C PRO A 111 6.18 -12.99 -1.30
N LEU A 112 5.31 -12.19 -1.93
CA LEU A 112 4.65 -11.06 -1.27
C LEU A 112 3.81 -11.48 -0.05
N LEU A 113 3.21 -12.69 -0.05
CA LEU A 113 2.48 -13.21 1.11
C LEU A 113 3.38 -13.26 2.36
N HIS A 114 4.62 -13.70 2.19
CA HIS A 114 5.57 -13.79 3.30
C HIS A 114 6.22 -12.45 3.65
N TRP A 115 6.47 -11.61 2.64
CA TRP A 115 7.12 -10.33 2.84
C TRP A 115 6.20 -9.27 3.44
N LEU A 116 4.91 -9.30 3.07
CA LEU A 116 3.90 -8.31 3.45
C LEU A 116 2.90 -8.84 4.49
N GLY A 117 2.71 -10.15 4.56
CA GLY A 117 1.79 -10.81 5.49
C GLY A 117 0.37 -11.01 4.95
N GLY A 118 0.10 -10.57 3.72
CA GLY A 118 -1.18 -10.68 3.03
C GLY A 118 -1.21 -9.86 1.76
N TYR A 119 -2.21 -10.06 0.91
CA TYR A 119 -2.36 -9.32 -0.34
C TYR A 119 -3.81 -9.26 -0.83
N PHE A 120 -4.10 -8.35 -1.76
CA PHE A 120 -5.35 -8.32 -2.51
C PHE A 120 -5.27 -9.35 -3.64
N ALA A 121 -6.07 -10.42 -3.57
CA ALA A 121 -6.19 -11.42 -4.63
C ALA A 121 -7.20 -10.94 -5.68
N HIS A 122 -6.72 -10.54 -6.87
CA HIS A 122 -7.57 -10.09 -7.96
C HIS A 122 -8.54 -11.19 -8.41
N GLN A 123 -9.66 -10.83 -9.00
CA GLN A 123 -10.68 -11.76 -9.51
C GLN A 123 -10.17 -12.80 -10.53
N THR A 124 -8.97 -12.61 -11.08
CA THR A 124 -8.30 -13.57 -11.97
C THR A 124 -7.56 -14.69 -11.22
N CYS A 125 -7.39 -14.55 -9.89
CA CYS A 125 -6.78 -15.58 -9.06
C CYS A 125 -7.73 -16.78 -8.90
N ALA A 126 -7.20 -18.00 -8.95
CA ALA A 126 -8.01 -19.20 -8.84
C ALA A 126 -8.32 -19.59 -7.37
N HIS A 127 -7.43 -19.24 -6.44
CA HIS A 127 -7.49 -19.66 -5.04
C HIS A 127 -8.36 -18.77 -4.16
N PHE A 128 -8.51 -17.48 -4.48
CA PHE A 128 -9.20 -16.50 -3.64
C PHE A 128 -9.56 -15.24 -4.43
N HIS A 129 -10.62 -14.53 -3.98
CA HIS A 129 -11.01 -13.27 -4.58
C HIS A 129 -11.24 -12.21 -3.51
N SER A 130 -10.43 -11.16 -3.55
CA SER A 130 -10.67 -9.92 -2.81
C SER A 130 -11.63 -9.02 -3.58
N VAL A 131 -12.21 -8.02 -2.92
CA VAL A 131 -13.19 -7.12 -3.55
C VAL A 131 -12.69 -5.68 -3.46
N ALA A 132 -12.62 -5.02 -4.62
CA ALA A 132 -12.39 -3.58 -4.76
C ALA A 132 -13.75 -2.89 -4.96
N ARG A 133 -14.10 -1.98 -4.05
CA ARG A 133 -15.34 -1.23 -4.09
C ARG A 133 -15.19 0.11 -3.38
N ILE A 134 -15.67 1.18 -4.01
CA ILE A 134 -15.72 2.50 -3.40
C ILE A 134 -16.85 2.54 -2.37
N PHE A 135 -16.52 3.01 -1.16
CA PHE A 135 -17.45 3.28 -0.08
C PHE A 135 -17.48 4.79 0.20
N SER A 136 -18.68 5.38 0.19
CA SER A 136 -18.86 6.81 0.44
C SER A 136 -18.44 7.24 1.85
N ALA A 137 -18.50 6.32 2.82
CA ALA A 137 -18.10 6.54 4.20
C ALA A 137 -17.60 5.23 4.82
N ALA A 138 -16.29 4.95 4.70
CA ALA A 138 -15.65 3.86 5.40
C ALA A 138 -15.03 4.40 6.70
N THR A 139 -15.48 3.90 7.85
CA THR A 139 -14.89 4.24 9.15
C THR A 139 -13.76 3.27 9.46
N ILE A 140 -12.56 3.82 9.60
CA ILE A 140 -11.33 3.09 9.86
C ILE A 140 -11.05 3.14 11.35
N VAL A 141 -11.04 1.95 11.98
CA VAL A 141 -10.88 1.81 13.42
C VAL A 141 -9.63 0.99 13.77
N SER A 142 -9.05 1.28 14.93
CA SER A 142 -7.87 0.57 15.43
C SER A 142 -8.19 -0.88 15.80
N ALA A 143 -7.29 -1.81 15.42
CA ALA A 143 -7.32 -3.20 15.86
C ALA A 143 -6.13 -3.56 16.78
N ALA A 144 -5.09 -2.71 16.81
CA ALA A 144 -3.88 -2.91 17.59
C ALA A 144 -3.36 -1.59 18.19
N PRO A 145 -4.10 -0.93 19.10
CA PRO A 145 -3.83 0.47 19.53
C PRO A 145 -2.46 0.68 20.18
N ALA A 146 -1.84 -0.38 20.70
CA ALA A 146 -0.51 -0.30 21.30
C ALA A 146 0.64 -0.37 20.27
N HIS A 147 0.33 -0.69 19.02
CA HIS A 147 1.37 -0.87 17.99
C HIS A 147 2.02 0.46 17.60
N PRO A 148 3.34 0.55 17.43
CA PRO A 148 4.04 1.80 17.10
C PRO A 148 3.51 2.51 15.85
N ILE A 149 3.04 1.78 14.84
CA ILE A 149 2.46 2.36 13.62
C ILE A 149 1.21 3.22 13.92
N LEU A 150 0.49 2.95 15.02
CA LEU A 150 -0.72 3.68 15.40
C LEU A 150 -0.46 4.84 16.39
N ARG A 151 0.78 5.16 16.69
CA ARG A 151 1.14 6.29 17.56
C ARG A 151 0.65 7.62 16.96
N GLY A 152 -0.07 8.40 17.75
CA GLY A 152 -0.63 9.70 17.35
C GLY A 152 -1.70 9.65 16.27
N TRP A 153 -2.12 8.45 15.86
CA TRP A 153 -3.20 8.23 14.93
C TRP A 153 -4.56 8.23 15.63
N ARG A 154 -5.58 8.71 14.94
CA ARG A 154 -6.97 8.68 15.39
C ARG A 154 -7.83 8.00 14.34
N GLU A 155 -8.89 7.36 14.77
CA GLU A 155 -9.91 6.79 13.90
C GLU A 155 -10.54 7.88 13.03
N PHE A 156 -10.83 7.55 11.78
CA PHE A 156 -11.39 8.50 10.81
C PHE A 156 -12.37 7.81 9.87
N THR A 157 -13.23 8.63 9.26
CA THR A 157 -14.12 8.20 8.18
C THR A 157 -13.67 8.82 6.87
N VAL A 158 -13.68 8.03 5.80
CA VAL A 158 -13.19 8.43 4.49
C VAL A 158 -14.10 7.92 3.37
N ASN A 159 -14.26 8.71 2.31
CA ASN A 159 -14.75 8.24 1.02
C ASN A 159 -13.56 7.69 0.26
N ASP A 160 -13.47 6.37 0.13
CA ASP A 160 -12.33 5.71 -0.52
C ASP A 160 -12.72 4.29 -0.99
N GLU A 161 -11.76 3.56 -1.50
CA GLU A 161 -11.87 2.17 -1.93
C GLU A 161 -11.01 1.24 -1.04
N PRO A 162 -11.30 1.12 0.27
CA PRO A 162 -10.63 0.11 1.07
C PRO A 162 -11.04 -1.29 0.60
N TYR A 163 -10.05 -2.08 0.19
CA TYR A 163 -10.29 -3.45 -0.26
C TYR A 163 -10.76 -4.33 0.89
N ILE A 164 -11.73 -5.20 0.60
CA ILE A 164 -12.27 -6.16 1.53
C ILE A 164 -11.97 -7.58 1.09
N ASN A 165 -12.06 -8.52 2.02
CA ASN A 165 -11.75 -9.92 1.79
C ASN A 165 -10.32 -10.11 1.26
N ASN A 166 -9.32 -9.46 1.88
CA ASN A 166 -7.92 -9.63 1.50
C ASN A 166 -7.44 -11.05 1.86
N TYR A 167 -6.45 -11.56 1.11
CA TYR A 167 -5.91 -12.90 1.32
C TYR A 167 -4.74 -12.88 2.31
N PHE A 168 -4.80 -13.74 3.34
CA PHE A 168 -3.80 -13.86 4.40
C PHE A 168 -3.15 -15.25 4.45
N GLY A 169 -3.54 -16.17 3.56
CA GLY A 169 -2.93 -17.49 3.45
C GLY A 169 -3.94 -18.65 3.48
N PRO A 170 -3.44 -19.87 3.28
CA PRO A 170 -4.29 -21.05 3.09
C PRO A 170 -4.99 -21.54 4.37
N ASN A 171 -4.57 -21.09 5.56
CA ASN A 171 -5.16 -21.50 6.83
C ASN A 171 -6.46 -20.74 7.11
N ASN A 172 -7.55 -21.11 6.42
CA ASN A 172 -8.87 -20.47 6.53
C ASN A 172 -8.81 -18.93 6.40
N ASN A 173 -7.89 -18.44 5.60
CA ASN A 173 -7.62 -17.02 5.41
C ASN A 173 -7.32 -16.25 6.71
N GLN A 174 -6.78 -16.93 7.72
CA GLN A 174 -6.37 -16.27 8.96
C GLN A 174 -4.94 -15.73 8.83
N PRO A 175 -4.67 -14.51 9.32
CA PRO A 175 -3.32 -13.99 9.39
C PRO A 175 -2.38 -14.94 10.15
N ALA A 176 -1.16 -15.10 9.66
CA ALA A 176 -0.13 -15.86 10.37
C ALA A 176 0.21 -15.20 11.72
N SER A 177 0.79 -15.96 12.65
CA SER A 177 1.06 -15.50 14.04
C SER A 177 1.99 -14.28 14.13
N ASN A 178 2.81 -14.04 13.09
CA ASN A 178 3.70 -12.88 12.98
C ASN A 178 3.08 -11.71 12.19
N VAL A 179 1.81 -11.82 11.80
CA VAL A 179 1.04 -10.76 11.13
C VAL A 179 0.10 -10.10 12.13
N THR A 180 0.16 -8.78 12.22
CA THR A 180 -0.74 -7.98 13.06
C THR A 180 -1.67 -7.17 12.17
N VAL A 181 -2.98 -7.37 12.31
CA VAL A 181 -3.98 -6.47 11.75
C VAL A 181 -3.97 -5.18 12.55
N LEU A 182 -3.68 -4.07 11.90
CA LEU A 182 -3.53 -2.74 12.53
C LEU A 182 -4.84 -1.97 12.57
N ALA A 183 -5.57 -1.99 11.46
CA ALA A 183 -6.82 -1.27 11.33
C ALA A 183 -7.85 -2.10 10.55
N THR A 184 -9.11 -1.90 10.92
CA THR A 184 -10.26 -2.58 10.31
C THR A 184 -11.36 -1.58 9.96
N SER A 185 -12.28 -2.01 9.10
CA SER A 185 -13.54 -1.33 8.83
C SER A 185 -14.69 -2.33 8.80
N LEU A 186 -15.90 -1.92 9.19
CA LEU A 186 -17.11 -2.73 9.05
C LEU A 186 -17.68 -2.56 7.64
N LEU A 187 -17.36 -3.48 6.74
CA LEU A 187 -17.67 -3.43 5.31
C LEU A 187 -18.16 -4.81 4.81
N PRO A 188 -18.97 -4.86 3.71
CA PRO A 188 -19.70 -3.73 3.16
C PRO A 188 -20.89 -3.36 4.07
N PRO A 189 -21.47 -2.14 3.95
CA PRO A 189 -22.56 -1.69 4.84
C PRO A 189 -23.80 -2.60 4.86
N GLU A 190 -24.13 -3.24 3.77
CA GLU A 190 -25.26 -4.14 3.61
C GLU A 190 -25.07 -5.53 4.27
N ALA A 191 -23.82 -5.93 4.52
CA ALA A 191 -23.45 -7.18 5.17
C ALA A 191 -22.13 -7.00 5.96
N PRO A 192 -22.13 -6.18 7.02
CA PRO A 192 -20.91 -5.70 7.65
C PRO A 192 -20.10 -6.84 8.29
N LYS A 193 -18.85 -6.95 7.87
CA LYS A 193 -17.84 -7.79 8.49
C LYS A 193 -16.65 -6.90 8.88
N ARG A 194 -15.89 -7.34 9.85
CA ARG A 194 -14.67 -6.65 10.25
C ARG A 194 -13.56 -6.98 9.26
N GLU A 195 -13.40 -6.13 8.25
CA GLU A 195 -12.41 -6.28 7.18
C GLU A 195 -11.08 -5.64 7.57
N ALA A 196 -9.96 -6.37 7.37
CA ALA A 196 -8.63 -5.83 7.58
C ALA A 196 -8.27 -4.87 6.44
N VAL A 197 -8.01 -3.59 6.77
CA VAL A 197 -7.67 -2.53 5.80
C VAL A 197 -6.22 -2.05 5.91
N ALA A 198 -5.52 -2.44 6.97
CA ALA A 198 -4.09 -2.29 7.13
C ALA A 198 -3.53 -3.36 8.06
N TRP A 199 -2.35 -3.86 7.74
CA TRP A 199 -1.66 -4.89 8.51
C TRP A 199 -0.14 -4.73 8.41
N CYS A 200 0.57 -5.40 9.31
CA CYS A 200 2.01 -5.48 9.25
C CYS A 200 2.49 -6.89 9.58
N VAL A 201 3.73 -7.19 9.23
CA VAL A 201 4.41 -8.44 9.54
C VAL A 201 5.81 -8.18 10.07
N GLU A 202 6.18 -8.89 11.11
CA GLU A 202 7.57 -9.01 11.58
C GLU A 202 8.13 -10.33 11.08
N ARG A 203 9.08 -10.26 10.14
CA ARG A 203 9.59 -11.44 9.45
C ARG A 203 10.71 -12.12 10.25
N PRO A 204 10.91 -13.45 10.08
CA PRO A 204 12.01 -14.18 10.73
C PRO A 204 13.41 -13.67 10.37
N ASP A 205 13.58 -13.07 9.18
CA ASP A 205 14.82 -12.43 8.74
C ASP A 205 15.10 -11.08 9.45
N GLY A 206 14.23 -10.69 10.37
CA GLY A 206 14.27 -9.43 11.09
C GLY A 206 13.77 -8.23 10.28
N GLY A 207 13.30 -8.44 9.05
CA GLY A 207 12.64 -7.41 8.25
C GLY A 207 11.19 -7.16 8.69
N ARG A 208 10.60 -6.08 8.16
CA ARG A 208 9.24 -5.67 8.48
C ARG A 208 8.46 -5.38 7.21
N GLY A 209 7.20 -5.82 7.15
CA GLY A 209 6.27 -5.50 6.06
C GLY A 209 5.09 -4.68 6.57
N PHE A 210 4.59 -3.75 5.75
CA PHE A 210 3.39 -2.97 6.03
C PHE A 210 2.54 -2.85 4.77
N GLY A 211 1.30 -3.34 4.83
CA GLY A 211 0.29 -3.24 3.80
C GLY A 211 -0.87 -2.35 4.24
N ILE A 212 -1.33 -1.46 3.37
CA ILE A 212 -2.52 -0.64 3.58
C ILE A 212 -3.27 -0.48 2.26
N VAL A 213 -4.58 -0.72 2.28
CA VAL A 213 -5.43 -0.74 1.09
C VAL A 213 -6.02 0.63 0.74
N MET A 214 -5.40 1.70 1.18
CA MET A 214 -5.74 3.11 0.95
C MET A 214 -4.48 3.95 0.72
N PRO A 215 -4.59 5.18 0.12
CA PRO A 215 -5.75 5.78 -0.51
C PRO A 215 -5.91 5.40 -1.99
N HIS A 216 -7.15 5.19 -2.45
CA HIS A 216 -7.53 5.15 -3.85
C HIS A 216 -7.60 6.57 -4.43
N PHE A 217 -8.36 7.46 -3.76
CA PHE A 217 -8.49 8.86 -4.19
C PHE A 217 -7.31 9.70 -3.69
N TYR A 218 -6.68 10.39 -4.63
CA TYR A 218 -5.49 11.20 -4.34
C TYR A 218 -5.78 12.31 -3.32
N LYS A 219 -6.96 12.93 -3.36
CA LYS A 219 -7.38 13.95 -2.39
C LYS A 219 -7.31 13.51 -0.93
N ASN A 220 -7.41 12.20 -0.68
CA ASN A 220 -7.41 11.65 0.68
C ASN A 220 -6.04 11.77 1.37
N TRP A 221 -4.97 12.11 0.64
CA TRP A 221 -3.70 12.52 1.25
C TRP A 221 -3.81 13.80 2.09
N ARG A 222 -4.91 14.59 1.96
CA ARG A 222 -5.23 15.71 2.86
C ARG A 222 -5.59 15.24 4.26
N ASN A 223 -6.16 14.04 4.41
CA ASN A 223 -6.49 13.47 5.71
C ASN A 223 -5.21 13.23 6.52
N GLU A 224 -5.05 13.95 7.63
CA GLU A 224 -3.85 13.91 8.45
C GLU A 224 -3.63 12.54 9.09
N ASP A 225 -4.70 11.92 9.60
CA ASP A 225 -4.62 10.64 10.27
C ASP A 225 -4.28 9.51 9.29
N LEU A 226 -4.87 9.49 8.09
CA LEU A 226 -4.48 8.55 7.03
C LEU A 226 -3.02 8.74 6.62
N ARG A 227 -2.61 9.99 6.38
CA ARG A 227 -1.23 10.31 6.00
C ARG A 227 -0.24 9.91 7.10
N ARG A 228 -0.54 10.23 8.38
CA ARG A 228 0.27 9.83 9.54
C ARG A 228 0.38 8.32 9.64
N PHE A 229 -0.71 7.60 9.46
CA PHE A 229 -0.72 6.13 9.48
C PHE A 229 0.26 5.54 8.46
N ILE A 230 0.17 5.99 7.21
CA ILE A 230 1.06 5.54 6.12
C ILE A 230 2.52 5.86 6.45
N LEU A 231 2.81 7.08 6.86
CA LEU A 231 4.18 7.52 7.15
C LEU A 231 4.77 6.82 8.38
N ASN A 232 3.97 6.57 9.42
CA ASN A 232 4.37 5.73 10.55
C ASN A 232 4.75 4.32 10.09
N GLY A 233 3.94 3.71 9.20
CA GLY A 233 4.21 2.39 8.64
C GLY A 233 5.53 2.34 7.86
N ILE A 234 5.80 3.38 7.05
CA ILE A 234 7.06 3.50 6.31
C ILE A 234 8.27 3.64 7.25
N VAL A 235 8.17 4.50 8.26
CA VAL A 235 9.23 4.70 9.27
C VAL A 235 9.48 3.41 10.04
N TRP A 236 8.42 2.76 10.51
CA TRP A 236 8.52 1.49 11.24
C TRP A 236 9.13 0.37 10.39
N SER A 237 8.74 0.25 9.14
CA SER A 237 9.30 -0.77 8.23
C SER A 237 10.80 -0.58 7.97
N ALA A 238 11.28 0.66 8.02
CA ALA A 238 12.70 1.00 7.94
C ALA A 238 13.47 0.75 9.25
N LYS A 239 12.83 0.18 10.28
CA LYS A 239 13.36 -0.07 11.63
C LYS A 239 13.75 1.20 12.38
N LEU A 240 13.20 2.35 11.99
CA LEU A 240 13.30 3.58 12.75
C LEU A 240 12.24 3.60 13.85
N GLU A 241 12.55 4.28 14.95
CA GLU A 241 11.59 4.48 16.03
C GLU A 241 10.51 5.48 15.58
N VAL A 242 9.24 5.06 15.62
CA VAL A 242 8.12 5.97 15.41
C VAL A 242 7.97 6.85 16.65
N PRO A 243 7.99 8.19 16.53
CA PRO A 243 7.83 9.07 17.68
C PRO A 243 6.55 8.77 18.49
N ALA A 244 6.55 9.02 19.81
CA ALA A 244 5.42 8.69 20.69
C ALA A 244 4.08 9.28 20.21
N GLY A 245 4.08 10.48 19.64
CA GLY A 245 2.90 11.12 19.05
C GLY A 245 2.73 10.87 17.54
N GLY A 246 3.40 9.85 16.98
CA GLY A 246 3.48 9.62 15.55
C GLY A 246 4.39 10.62 14.83
N VAL A 247 4.64 10.37 13.55
CA VAL A 247 5.38 11.30 12.70
C VAL A 247 4.54 12.56 12.42
N LYS A 248 5.23 13.70 12.26
CA LYS A 248 4.61 14.99 11.98
C LYS A 248 5.12 15.55 10.66
N THR A 249 4.20 15.99 9.81
CA THR A 249 4.49 16.69 8.54
C THR A 249 3.64 17.95 8.47
N ALA A 250 4.11 18.95 7.71
CA ALA A 250 3.23 20.03 7.27
C ALA A 250 2.11 19.46 6.38
N PRO A 251 0.90 20.06 6.39
CA PRO A 251 -0.14 19.71 5.43
C PRO A 251 0.40 19.90 4.00
N PRO A 252 0.32 18.88 3.12
CA PRO A 252 0.83 19.01 1.77
C PRO A 252 -0.13 19.83 0.89
N ASP A 253 0.43 20.71 0.07
CA ASP A 253 -0.28 21.19 -1.12
C ASP A 253 -0.21 20.09 -2.18
N LEU A 254 -1.34 19.45 -2.50
CA LEU A 254 -1.38 18.29 -3.38
C LEU A 254 -1.04 18.64 -4.83
N GLU A 255 -1.34 19.86 -5.28
CA GLU A 255 -1.08 20.31 -6.65
C GLU A 255 0.43 20.40 -6.95
N GLN A 256 1.25 20.73 -5.96
CA GLN A 256 2.71 20.84 -6.14
C GLN A 256 3.36 19.52 -6.61
N PHE A 257 2.71 18.37 -6.38
CA PHE A 257 3.18 17.06 -6.82
C PHE A 257 2.71 16.68 -8.22
N LYS A 258 2.09 17.61 -8.96
CA LYS A 258 1.67 17.46 -10.35
C LYS A 258 0.86 16.19 -10.60
N PRO A 259 -0.28 15.98 -9.91
CA PRO A 259 -1.22 14.94 -10.27
C PRO A 259 -1.89 15.28 -11.60
N ALA A 260 -2.50 14.30 -12.27
CA ALA A 260 -3.40 14.58 -13.38
C ALA A 260 -4.65 15.32 -12.88
N SER A 261 -5.13 15.01 -11.67
CA SER A 261 -6.14 15.77 -10.93
C SER A 261 -6.02 15.49 -9.42
N VAL A 262 -6.36 16.46 -8.58
CA VAL A 262 -6.53 16.20 -7.14
C VAL A 262 -7.89 15.57 -6.86
N GLU A 263 -8.93 16.06 -7.52
CA GLU A 263 -10.27 15.51 -7.39
C GLU A 263 -10.52 14.42 -8.44
N TYR A 264 -11.28 13.40 -8.07
CA TYR A 264 -11.62 12.31 -8.98
C TYR A 264 -12.42 12.80 -10.18
N VAL A 265 -11.96 12.48 -11.38
CA VAL A 265 -12.63 12.74 -12.64
C VAL A 265 -13.14 11.41 -13.21
N PRO A 266 -14.44 11.13 -13.16
CA PRO A 266 -14.97 9.87 -13.65
C PRO A 266 -14.76 9.73 -15.17
N PRO A 267 -14.52 8.51 -15.66
CA PRO A 267 -14.41 8.28 -17.10
C PRO A 267 -15.74 8.61 -17.80
N PRO A 268 -15.70 8.99 -19.07
CA PRO A 268 -16.92 9.23 -19.83
C PRO A 268 -17.79 7.96 -19.86
N PRO A 269 -19.14 8.09 -19.85
CA PRO A 269 -20.03 6.94 -19.90
C PRO A 269 -19.74 6.11 -21.16
N LYS A 270 -19.66 4.80 -21.01
CA LYS A 270 -19.50 3.90 -22.16
C LYS A 270 -20.65 4.12 -23.14
N PRO A 271 -20.39 4.18 -24.47
CA PRO A 271 -21.45 4.24 -25.47
C PRO A 271 -22.43 3.10 -25.24
N LYS A 272 -23.72 3.40 -25.18
CA LYS A 272 -24.75 2.35 -25.13
C LYS A 272 -24.56 1.45 -26.35
N ALA A 273 -24.40 0.14 -26.13
CA ALA A 273 -24.39 -0.81 -27.23
C ALA A 273 -25.63 -0.55 -28.11
N LYS A 274 -25.43 -0.28 -29.42
CA LYS A 274 -26.54 -0.18 -30.32
C LYS A 274 -27.29 -1.50 -30.24
N ALA A 275 -28.59 -1.45 -29.91
CA ALA A 275 -29.44 -2.62 -30.01
C ALA A 275 -29.30 -3.15 -31.41
N ALA A 276 -28.85 -4.40 -31.55
CA ALA A 276 -28.88 -5.09 -32.82
C ALA A 276 -30.35 -5.26 -33.21
N ASN A 277 -30.76 -4.60 -34.29
CA ASN A 277 -32.07 -4.81 -34.94
C ASN A 277 -32.10 -6.18 -35.60
#